data_afad74da45375c326db3214397dbd324
#
_entry.id   afad74da45375c326db3214397dbd324
#
_cell.length_a   1.000
_cell.length_b   1.000
_cell.length_c   1.000
_cell.angle_alpha   90.00
_cell.angle_beta   90.00
_cell.angle_gamma   90.00
#
_symmetry.space_group_name_H-M   'P 1'
#
loop_
_entity.id
_entity.type
_entity.pdbx_description
1 polymer ?
#
loop_
_entity_poly.entity_id
_entity_poly.type
_entity_poly.pdbx_seq_one_letter_code
_entity_poly.pdbx_strand_id
1 'polypeptide(L)'
;MNYPEIRYLERLADLYPTIAAASTEVINMEAILNLPKGTEHFLTDIHGEYEAFAHVLKNGSGSVKRKVDDVFANTMSSRDKQTLATLIYYPREKMERIREEEQNMDDWYKIMLYRLIEVAKRSASKYTRSKVRKALPKDFAYVIEELITEKAEVHDKESYYNSIISTIIQIGRAEEFIVALCELIQRLVVDHL
;
A
#
# COMPACT_ATOMS: atom_id res chain seq x y z
N MET A 1 22.40 -38.64 9.80
CA MET A 1 21.42 -37.87 9.05
C MET A 1 20.62 -38.84 8.18
N ASN A 2 19.31 -38.86 8.29
CA ASN A 2 18.49 -39.77 7.52
C ASN A 2 18.20 -39.20 6.09
N TYR A 3 17.73 -40.00 5.16
CA TYR A 3 17.51 -39.60 3.76
C TYR A 3 16.54 -38.40 3.59
N PRO A 4 15.43 -38.25 4.34
CA PRO A 4 14.58 -37.08 4.30
C PRO A 4 15.29 -35.78 4.73
N GLU A 5 16.17 -35.84 5.73
CA GLU A 5 16.93 -34.66 6.20
C GLU A 5 17.92 -34.17 5.14
N ILE A 6 18.57 -35.10 4.40
CA ILE A 6 19.50 -34.75 3.31
C ILE A 6 18.74 -34.04 2.20
N ARG A 7 17.60 -34.55 1.75
CA ARG A 7 16.77 -33.91 0.72
C ARG A 7 16.26 -32.52 1.12
N TYR A 8 15.95 -32.33 2.41
CA TYR A 8 15.57 -31.02 2.93
C TYR A 8 16.73 -30.04 2.86
N LEU A 9 17.92 -30.45 3.27
CA LEU A 9 19.12 -29.61 3.21
C LEU A 9 19.54 -29.28 1.78
N GLU A 10 19.40 -30.22 0.82
CA GLU A 10 19.64 -29.96 -0.59
C GLU A 10 18.71 -28.84 -1.12
N ARG A 11 17.43 -28.90 -0.80
CA ARG A 11 16.48 -27.82 -1.18
C ARG A 11 16.79 -26.48 -0.54
N LEU A 12 17.25 -26.48 0.71
CA LEU A 12 17.72 -25.25 1.36
C LEU A 12 18.96 -24.71 0.68
N ALA A 13 19.89 -25.57 0.29
CA ALA A 13 21.10 -25.15 -0.43
C ALA A 13 20.78 -24.55 -1.82
N ASP A 14 19.77 -25.06 -2.52
CA ASP A 14 19.28 -24.48 -3.77
C ASP A 14 18.72 -23.06 -3.58
N LEU A 15 17.99 -22.83 -2.47
CA LEU A 15 17.41 -21.53 -2.15
C LEU A 15 18.46 -20.55 -1.58
N TYR A 16 19.40 -21.07 -0.82
CA TYR A 16 20.44 -20.29 -0.11
C TYR A 16 21.84 -20.84 -0.40
N PRO A 17 22.36 -20.63 -1.62
CA PRO A 17 23.56 -21.30 -2.11
C PRO A 17 24.85 -20.86 -1.40
N THR A 18 24.80 -19.82 -0.59
CA THR A 18 25.96 -19.31 0.19
C THR A 18 25.62 -19.08 1.64
N ILE A 19 26.60 -19.14 2.52
CA ILE A 19 26.45 -18.80 3.93
C ILE A 19 25.92 -17.38 4.09
N ALA A 20 26.38 -16.43 3.26
CA ALA A 20 25.90 -15.04 3.28
C ALA A 20 24.42 -14.94 2.95
N ALA A 21 23.94 -15.66 1.93
CA ALA A 21 22.52 -15.69 1.57
C ALA A 21 21.68 -16.29 2.70
N ALA A 22 22.10 -17.42 3.25
CA ALA A 22 21.41 -18.06 4.39
C ALA A 22 21.37 -17.16 5.61
N SER A 23 22.50 -16.54 5.97
CA SER A 23 22.58 -15.62 7.11
C SER A 23 21.69 -14.40 6.93
N THR A 24 21.64 -13.83 5.73
CA THR A 24 20.75 -12.70 5.41
C THR A 24 19.28 -13.08 5.61
N GLU A 25 18.88 -14.28 5.17
CA GLU A 25 17.51 -14.76 5.37
C GLU A 25 17.18 -15.03 6.83
N VAL A 26 18.10 -15.62 7.59
CA VAL A 26 17.93 -15.82 9.05
C VAL A 26 17.72 -14.48 9.75
N ILE A 27 18.53 -13.46 9.44
CA ILE A 27 18.39 -12.12 10.01
C ILE A 27 17.04 -11.51 9.61
N ASN A 28 16.62 -11.67 8.34
CA ASN A 28 15.33 -11.17 7.84
C ASN A 28 14.15 -11.85 8.55
N MET A 29 14.18 -13.17 8.70
CA MET A 29 13.13 -13.92 9.41
C MET A 29 13.04 -13.54 10.88
N GLU A 30 14.18 -13.42 11.57
CA GLU A 30 14.21 -12.98 12.97
C GLU A 30 13.61 -11.57 13.13
N ALA A 31 13.95 -10.65 12.19
CA ALA A 31 13.35 -9.32 12.18
C ALA A 31 11.83 -9.37 11.96
N ILE A 32 11.34 -10.24 11.06
CA ILE A 32 9.91 -10.42 10.77
C ILE A 32 9.14 -10.93 12.00
N LEU A 33 9.72 -11.83 12.79
CA LEU A 33 9.10 -12.35 14.02
C LEU A 33 8.83 -11.25 15.06
N ASN A 34 9.57 -10.15 14.99
CA ASN A 34 9.44 -9.01 15.89
C ASN A 34 8.57 -7.88 15.32
N LEU A 35 8.03 -8.02 14.10
CA LEU A 35 7.09 -7.05 13.54
C LEU A 35 5.73 -7.10 14.25
N PRO A 36 5.02 -5.97 14.33
CA PRO A 36 3.63 -5.96 14.78
C PRO A 36 2.80 -6.92 13.92
N LYS A 37 1.98 -7.75 14.57
CA LYS A 37 1.07 -8.65 13.85
C LYS A 37 0.13 -7.86 12.94
N GLY A 38 -0.08 -8.39 11.74
CA GLY A 38 -1.12 -7.91 10.84
C GLY A 38 -2.53 -8.17 11.40
N THR A 39 -3.53 -7.59 10.76
CA THR A 39 -4.93 -7.91 11.06
C THR A 39 -5.32 -9.16 10.27
N GLU A 40 -5.76 -10.19 10.98
CA GLU A 40 -6.32 -11.40 10.38
C GLU A 40 -7.83 -11.19 10.18
N HIS A 41 -8.35 -11.59 9.02
CA HIS A 41 -9.78 -11.49 8.69
C HIS A 41 -10.33 -12.90 8.44
N PHE A 42 -11.34 -13.28 9.21
CA PHE A 42 -12.04 -14.54 9.05
C PHE A 42 -13.38 -14.28 8.36
N LEU A 43 -13.63 -15.00 7.28
CA LEU A 43 -14.84 -14.92 6.48
C LEU A 43 -15.48 -16.30 6.40
N THR A 44 -16.77 -16.37 6.67
CA THR A 44 -17.58 -17.58 6.55
C THR A 44 -18.80 -17.29 5.67
N ASP A 45 -19.46 -18.33 5.21
CA ASP A 45 -20.77 -18.25 4.52
C ASP A 45 -20.80 -17.28 3.33
N ILE A 46 -19.89 -17.48 2.38
CA ILE A 46 -19.77 -16.61 1.20
C ILE A 46 -20.99 -16.75 0.26
N HIS A 47 -21.63 -17.92 0.21
CA HIS A 47 -22.85 -18.20 -0.55
C HIS A 47 -22.84 -17.84 -2.05
N GLY A 48 -21.65 -17.69 -2.64
CA GLY A 48 -21.51 -17.25 -4.03
C GLY A 48 -21.74 -15.75 -4.25
N GLU A 49 -21.92 -14.96 -3.20
CA GLU A 49 -22.13 -13.50 -3.22
C GLU A 49 -20.82 -12.77 -3.53
N TYR A 50 -20.42 -12.78 -4.80
CA TYR A 50 -19.13 -12.23 -5.24
C TYR A 50 -18.95 -10.75 -4.89
N GLU A 51 -19.96 -9.92 -5.12
CA GLU A 51 -19.85 -8.46 -4.89
C GLU A 51 -19.66 -8.14 -3.41
N ALA A 52 -20.44 -8.77 -2.53
CA ALA A 52 -20.32 -8.61 -1.10
C ALA A 52 -18.95 -9.11 -0.60
N PHE A 53 -18.49 -10.25 -1.07
CA PHE A 53 -17.18 -10.80 -0.74
C PHE A 53 -16.04 -9.90 -1.22
N ALA A 54 -16.09 -9.45 -2.49
CA ALA A 54 -15.11 -8.54 -3.06
C ALA A 54 -15.06 -7.20 -2.30
N HIS A 55 -16.22 -6.68 -1.86
CA HIS A 55 -16.28 -5.48 -1.03
C HIS A 55 -15.58 -5.68 0.33
N VAL A 56 -15.81 -6.80 1.00
CA VAL A 56 -15.15 -7.11 2.28
C VAL A 56 -13.63 -7.21 2.11
N LEU A 57 -13.16 -7.85 1.04
CA LEU A 57 -11.74 -7.92 0.72
C LEU A 57 -11.14 -6.51 0.48
N LYS A 58 -11.82 -5.66 -0.29
CA LYS A 58 -11.34 -4.31 -0.60
C LYS A 58 -11.29 -3.41 0.65
N ASN A 59 -12.29 -3.49 1.52
CA ASN A 59 -12.35 -2.64 2.71
C ASN A 59 -11.55 -3.16 3.91
N GLY A 60 -11.10 -4.42 3.85
CA GLY A 60 -10.34 -5.06 4.92
C GLY A 60 -11.07 -4.98 6.26
N SER A 61 -12.39 -5.25 6.29
CA SER A 61 -13.25 -5.12 7.48
C SER A 61 -13.13 -3.74 8.15
N GLY A 62 -13.11 -2.68 7.35
CA GLY A 62 -12.98 -1.30 7.80
C GLY A 62 -11.53 -0.87 8.15
N SER A 63 -10.54 -1.69 7.86
CA SER A 63 -9.15 -1.37 8.17
C SER A 63 -8.63 -0.15 7.39
N VAL A 64 -9.06 0.03 6.13
CA VAL A 64 -8.71 1.23 5.36
C VAL A 64 -9.30 2.48 6.02
N LYS A 65 -10.59 2.44 6.42
CA LYS A 65 -11.24 3.57 7.10
C LYS A 65 -10.49 3.92 8.39
N ARG A 66 -10.13 2.92 9.22
CA ARG A 66 -9.33 3.16 10.44
C ARG A 66 -7.98 3.81 10.12
N LYS A 67 -7.30 3.38 9.04
CA LYS A 67 -6.04 4.00 8.60
C LYS A 67 -6.22 5.46 8.22
N VAL A 68 -7.29 5.79 7.49
CA VAL A 68 -7.63 7.18 7.14
C VAL A 68 -7.93 7.99 8.40
N ASP A 69 -8.68 7.43 9.35
CA ASP A 69 -8.97 8.07 10.63
C ASP A 69 -7.69 8.30 11.46
N ASP A 70 -6.78 7.32 11.52
CA ASP A 70 -5.50 7.43 12.22
C ASP A 70 -4.61 8.54 11.64
N VAL A 71 -4.57 8.65 10.30
CA VAL A 71 -3.71 9.64 9.61
C VAL A 71 -4.24 11.05 9.78
N PHE A 72 -5.55 11.23 9.58
CA PHE A 72 -6.15 12.56 9.50
C PHE A 72 -6.89 13.00 10.76
N ALA A 73 -7.04 12.12 11.76
CA ALA A 73 -7.63 12.42 13.06
C ALA A 73 -8.69 13.57 13.01
N ASN A 74 -8.33 14.76 13.51
CA ASN A 74 -9.20 15.93 13.52
C ASN A 74 -8.92 16.95 12.39
N THR A 75 -7.98 16.66 11.49
CA THR A 75 -7.57 17.56 10.40
C THR A 75 -8.46 17.47 9.16
N MET A 76 -9.31 16.45 9.09
CA MET A 76 -10.19 16.20 7.96
C MET A 76 -11.62 15.91 8.43
N SER A 77 -12.62 16.42 7.70
CA SER A 77 -14.02 16.16 8.01
C SER A 77 -14.37 14.67 7.85
N SER A 78 -15.37 14.19 8.59
CA SER A 78 -15.85 12.79 8.48
C SER A 78 -16.30 12.46 7.07
N ARG A 79 -16.91 13.43 6.36
CA ARG A 79 -17.34 13.28 4.96
C ARG A 79 -16.15 13.09 4.02
N ASP A 80 -15.10 13.90 4.17
CA ASP A 80 -13.90 13.80 3.32
C ASP A 80 -13.14 12.49 3.56
N LYS A 81 -13.06 12.06 4.82
CA LYS A 81 -12.48 10.76 5.19
C LYS A 81 -13.24 9.59 4.54
N GLN A 82 -14.57 9.65 4.55
CA GLN A 82 -15.39 8.65 3.89
C GLN A 82 -15.20 8.67 2.38
N THR A 83 -15.11 9.86 1.78
CA THR A 83 -14.84 10.03 0.34
C THR A 83 -13.47 9.46 -0.03
N LEU A 84 -12.43 9.74 0.78
CA LEU A 84 -11.09 9.19 0.57
C LEU A 84 -11.06 7.66 0.73
N ALA A 85 -11.75 7.12 1.73
CA ALA A 85 -11.85 5.67 1.90
C ALA A 85 -12.58 5.02 0.72
N THR A 86 -13.66 5.64 0.22
CA THR A 86 -14.38 5.16 -0.97
C THR A 86 -13.50 5.19 -2.22
N LEU A 87 -12.69 6.24 -2.39
CA LEU A 87 -11.72 6.32 -3.48
C LEU A 87 -10.70 5.17 -3.39
N ILE A 88 -10.20 4.85 -2.19
CA ILE A 88 -9.27 3.73 -2.00
C ILE A 88 -9.94 2.39 -2.33
N TYR A 89 -11.22 2.19 -1.98
CA TYR A 89 -11.93 0.93 -2.27
C TYR A 89 -12.26 0.76 -3.75
N TYR A 90 -12.70 1.83 -4.40
CA TYR A 90 -13.24 1.84 -5.76
C TYR A 90 -12.62 2.97 -6.58
N PRO A 91 -11.29 2.93 -6.83
CA PRO A 91 -10.60 4.07 -7.44
C PRO A 91 -11.12 4.42 -8.83
N ARG A 92 -11.36 3.44 -9.69
CA ARG A 92 -11.79 3.67 -11.07
C ARG A 92 -13.20 4.24 -11.14
N GLU A 93 -14.14 3.60 -10.44
CA GLU A 93 -15.55 4.00 -10.40
C GLU A 93 -15.74 5.37 -9.73
N LYS A 94 -14.93 5.65 -8.71
CA LYS A 94 -15.00 6.97 -8.05
C LYS A 94 -14.38 8.06 -8.90
N MET A 95 -13.32 7.78 -9.64
CA MET A 95 -12.70 8.74 -10.58
C MET A 95 -13.65 9.17 -11.70
N GLU A 96 -14.43 8.25 -12.27
CA GLU A 96 -15.43 8.58 -13.28
C GLU A 96 -16.43 9.65 -12.80
N ARG A 97 -16.94 9.48 -11.58
CA ARG A 97 -17.87 10.46 -10.97
C ARG A 97 -17.22 11.80 -10.67
N ILE A 98 -15.98 11.77 -10.18
CA ILE A 98 -15.24 12.98 -9.84
C ILE A 98 -14.97 13.84 -11.08
N ARG A 99 -14.69 13.25 -12.23
CA ARG A 99 -14.52 13.98 -13.50
C ARG A 99 -15.76 14.79 -13.90
N GLU A 100 -16.96 14.29 -13.54
CA GLU A 100 -18.21 14.98 -13.82
C GLU A 100 -18.53 16.09 -12.80
N GLU A 101 -18.07 15.93 -11.55
CA GLU A 101 -18.43 16.82 -10.43
C GLU A 101 -17.39 17.91 -10.21
N GLU A 102 -16.09 17.67 -10.51
CA GLU A 102 -14.99 18.54 -10.14
C GLU A 102 -14.64 19.51 -11.29
N GLN A 103 -14.57 20.80 -10.96
CA GLN A 103 -14.26 21.85 -11.94
C GLN A 103 -12.75 22.06 -12.12
N ASN A 104 -11.95 21.82 -11.08
CA ASN A 104 -10.51 21.98 -11.11
C ASN A 104 -9.81 20.65 -10.76
N MET A 105 -9.65 19.83 -11.78
CA MET A 105 -9.05 18.51 -11.62
C MET A 105 -7.58 18.56 -11.14
N ASP A 106 -6.81 19.56 -11.56
CA ASP A 106 -5.38 19.64 -11.18
C ASP A 106 -5.21 19.88 -9.67
N ASP A 107 -5.99 20.78 -9.09
CA ASP A 107 -5.98 21.02 -7.65
C ASP A 107 -6.52 19.81 -6.89
N TRP A 108 -7.57 19.17 -7.42
CA TRP A 108 -8.11 17.96 -6.84
C TRP A 108 -7.08 16.81 -6.83
N TYR A 109 -6.39 16.58 -7.96
CA TYR A 109 -5.33 15.58 -8.04
C TYR A 109 -4.22 15.85 -7.03
N LYS A 110 -3.76 17.08 -6.94
CA LYS A 110 -2.73 17.47 -6.00
C LYS A 110 -3.11 17.12 -4.57
N ILE A 111 -4.31 17.52 -4.12
CA ILE A 111 -4.82 17.24 -2.78
C ILE A 111 -4.95 15.73 -2.54
N MET A 112 -5.51 14.98 -3.49
CA MET A 112 -5.72 13.55 -3.34
C MET A 112 -4.41 12.77 -3.33
N LEU A 113 -3.44 13.14 -4.16
CA LEU A 113 -2.12 12.52 -4.17
C LEU A 113 -1.42 12.68 -2.81
N TYR A 114 -1.42 13.87 -2.23
CA TYR A 114 -0.87 14.07 -0.88
C TYR A 114 -1.57 13.20 0.17
N ARG A 115 -2.90 13.18 0.15
CA ARG A 115 -3.68 12.38 1.09
C ARG A 115 -3.41 10.88 0.95
N LEU A 116 -3.35 10.38 -0.27
CA LEU A 116 -3.08 8.96 -0.54
C LEU A 116 -1.65 8.56 -0.18
N ILE A 117 -0.66 9.43 -0.43
CA ILE A 117 0.73 9.21 -0.02
C ILE A 117 0.82 9.05 1.50
N GLU A 118 0.16 9.91 2.28
CA GLU A 118 0.16 9.79 3.75
C GLU A 118 -0.50 8.50 4.24
N VAL A 119 -1.62 8.08 3.65
CA VAL A 119 -2.24 6.78 3.95
C VAL A 119 -1.34 5.62 3.56
N ALA A 120 -0.66 5.71 2.41
CA ALA A 120 0.29 4.70 1.95
C ALA A 120 1.50 4.59 2.90
N LYS A 121 2.10 5.71 3.33
CA LYS A 121 3.16 5.76 4.36
C LYS A 121 2.72 5.04 5.64
N ARG A 122 1.54 5.38 6.15
CA ARG A 122 0.98 4.76 7.36
C ARG A 122 0.71 3.27 7.18
N SER A 123 0.25 2.86 6.01
CA SER A 123 0.01 1.45 5.70
C SER A 123 1.30 0.65 5.57
N ALA A 124 2.34 1.25 4.97
CA ALA A 124 3.65 0.63 4.79
C ALA A 124 4.45 0.51 6.11
N SER A 125 4.20 1.40 7.08
CA SER A 125 5.04 1.57 8.28
C SER A 125 5.17 0.32 9.17
N LYS A 126 4.24 -0.63 9.07
CA LYS A 126 4.26 -1.89 9.85
C LYS A 126 4.98 -3.04 9.16
N TYR A 127 5.45 -2.85 7.93
CA TYR A 127 6.06 -3.91 7.13
C TYR A 127 7.55 -3.67 6.90
N THR A 128 8.27 -4.74 6.54
CA THR A 128 9.63 -4.63 6.05
C THR A 128 9.67 -3.94 4.69
N ARG A 129 10.77 -3.25 4.37
CA ARG A 129 10.98 -2.65 3.05
C ARG A 129 10.85 -3.68 1.92
N SER A 130 11.35 -4.90 2.13
CA SER A 130 11.23 -5.98 1.16
C SER A 130 9.78 -6.32 0.85
N LYS A 131 8.91 -6.40 1.86
CA LYS A 131 7.48 -6.66 1.67
C LYS A 131 6.79 -5.51 0.95
N VAL A 132 7.09 -4.27 1.33
CA VAL A 132 6.55 -3.08 0.65
C VAL A 132 6.95 -3.08 -0.83
N ARG A 133 8.23 -3.31 -1.15
CA ARG A 133 8.72 -3.38 -2.54
C ARG A 133 8.01 -4.44 -3.38
N LYS A 134 7.72 -5.61 -2.82
CA LYS A 134 6.97 -6.66 -3.51
C LYS A 134 5.51 -6.27 -3.80
N ALA A 135 4.93 -5.39 -2.98
CA ALA A 135 3.57 -4.90 -3.16
C ALA A 135 3.45 -3.72 -4.13
N LEU A 136 4.57 -3.03 -4.45
CA LEU A 136 4.56 -1.87 -5.33
C LEU A 136 4.05 -2.22 -6.74
N PRO A 137 3.23 -1.34 -7.35
CA PRO A 137 2.84 -1.47 -8.75
C PRO A 137 4.05 -1.26 -9.65
N LYS A 138 4.20 -2.10 -10.69
CA LYS A 138 5.40 -2.13 -11.54
C LYS A 138 5.70 -0.77 -12.19
N ASP A 139 4.68 -0.10 -12.71
CA ASP A 139 4.85 1.10 -13.53
C ASP A 139 5.31 2.32 -12.73
N PHE A 140 4.96 2.40 -11.46
CA PHE A 140 5.27 3.56 -10.60
C PHE A 140 6.12 3.18 -9.37
N ALA A 141 6.68 1.97 -9.34
CA ALA A 141 7.35 1.43 -8.16
C ALA A 141 8.38 2.37 -7.55
N TYR A 142 9.32 2.87 -8.39
CA TYR A 142 10.37 3.77 -7.93
C TYR A 142 9.81 5.08 -7.34
N VAL A 143 8.88 5.72 -8.07
CA VAL A 143 8.32 7.01 -7.65
C VAL A 143 7.51 6.88 -6.36
N ILE A 144 6.70 5.82 -6.25
CA ILE A 144 5.93 5.56 -5.04
C ILE A 144 6.86 5.24 -3.87
N GLU A 145 7.88 4.39 -4.07
CA GLU A 145 8.85 4.06 -3.01
C GLU A 145 9.53 5.33 -2.49
N GLU A 146 9.97 6.23 -3.36
CA GLU A 146 10.56 7.51 -2.98
C GLU A 146 9.61 8.35 -2.14
N LEU A 147 8.35 8.50 -2.58
CA LEU A 147 7.35 9.33 -1.90
C LEU A 147 6.90 8.78 -0.54
N ILE A 148 6.95 7.45 -0.33
CA ILE A 148 6.46 6.83 0.92
C ILE A 148 7.55 6.49 1.92
N THR A 149 8.82 6.49 1.52
CA THR A 149 9.91 6.00 2.38
C THR A 149 10.48 7.08 3.28
N GLU A 150 10.60 8.30 2.81
CA GLU A 150 11.24 9.40 3.54
C GLU A 150 10.23 10.44 4.04
N LYS A 151 10.63 11.15 5.09
CA LYS A 151 9.91 12.33 5.58
C LYS A 151 10.49 13.56 4.89
N ALA A 152 9.68 14.26 4.11
CA ALA A 152 10.09 15.46 3.36
C ALA A 152 10.73 16.53 4.27
N GLU A 153 10.22 16.67 5.49
CA GLU A 153 10.64 17.69 6.45
C GLU A 153 12.06 17.46 7.00
N VAL A 154 12.55 16.21 7.01
CA VAL A 154 13.85 15.88 7.61
C VAL A 154 15.02 16.31 6.73
N HIS A 155 14.83 16.42 5.41
CA HIS A 155 15.91 16.62 4.45
C HIS A 155 15.68 17.78 3.48
N ASP A 156 14.76 18.70 3.81
CA ASP A 156 14.38 19.84 2.95
C ASP A 156 14.01 19.43 1.50
N LYS A 157 13.37 18.24 1.38
CA LYS A 157 12.96 17.66 0.10
C LYS A 157 11.53 18.04 -0.33
N GLU A 158 10.89 18.98 0.34
CA GLU A 158 9.51 19.37 0.05
C GLU A 158 9.36 19.84 -1.41
N SER A 159 10.29 20.69 -1.88
CA SER A 159 10.32 21.14 -3.26
C SER A 159 10.47 19.98 -4.25
N TYR A 160 11.29 18.99 -3.94
CA TYR A 160 11.49 17.80 -4.75
C TYR A 160 10.22 16.96 -4.86
N TYR A 161 9.52 16.69 -3.75
CA TYR A 161 8.26 15.95 -3.77
C TYR A 161 7.14 16.70 -4.48
N ASN A 162 7.07 18.01 -4.28
CA ASN A 162 6.15 18.88 -5.00
C ASN A 162 6.40 18.85 -6.51
N SER A 163 7.65 18.82 -6.95
CA SER A 163 8.03 18.71 -8.35
C SER A 163 7.58 17.37 -8.95
N ILE A 164 7.78 16.26 -8.23
CA ILE A 164 7.30 14.93 -8.67
C ILE A 164 5.78 14.97 -8.89
N ILE A 165 5.01 15.40 -7.89
CA ILE A 165 3.55 15.46 -7.97
C ILE A 165 3.08 16.37 -9.11
N SER A 166 3.67 17.56 -9.25
CA SER A 166 3.35 18.48 -10.32
C SER A 166 3.64 17.87 -11.69
N THR A 167 4.76 17.16 -11.84
CA THR A 167 5.12 16.50 -13.10
C THR A 167 4.11 15.40 -13.44
N ILE A 168 3.70 14.57 -12.48
CA ILE A 168 2.69 13.51 -12.68
C ILE A 168 1.38 14.11 -13.22
N ILE A 169 0.95 15.27 -12.68
CA ILE A 169 -0.25 15.98 -13.13
C ILE A 169 -0.05 16.53 -14.53
N GLN A 170 1.05 17.24 -14.78
CA GLN A 170 1.36 17.89 -16.07
C GLN A 170 1.44 16.92 -17.24
N ILE A 171 1.97 15.70 -17.02
CA ILE A 171 2.04 14.67 -18.07
C ILE A 171 0.74 13.85 -18.20
N GLY A 172 -0.33 14.21 -17.46
CA GLY A 172 -1.64 13.56 -17.54
C GLY A 172 -1.71 12.16 -16.94
N ARG A 173 -0.79 11.79 -16.01
CA ARG A 173 -0.74 10.44 -15.40
C ARG A 173 -1.29 10.40 -13.97
N ALA A 174 -1.95 11.45 -13.51
CA ALA A 174 -2.44 11.57 -12.13
C ALA A 174 -3.47 10.49 -11.76
N GLU A 175 -4.41 10.17 -12.65
CA GLU A 175 -5.42 9.13 -12.39
C GLU A 175 -4.80 7.75 -12.23
N GLU A 176 -3.92 7.37 -13.13
CA GLU A 176 -3.25 6.07 -13.07
C GLU A 176 -2.39 5.95 -11.81
N PHE A 177 -1.75 7.05 -11.43
CA PHE A 177 -0.96 7.10 -10.21
C PHE A 177 -1.83 7.00 -8.95
N ILE A 178 -3.01 7.65 -8.93
CA ILE A 178 -4.01 7.52 -7.86
C ILE A 178 -4.48 6.07 -7.75
N VAL A 179 -4.83 5.44 -8.88
CA VAL A 179 -5.23 4.02 -8.90
C VAL A 179 -4.13 3.14 -8.34
N ALA A 180 -2.89 3.35 -8.76
CA ALA A 180 -1.72 2.59 -8.29
C ALA A 180 -1.49 2.74 -6.77
N LEU A 181 -1.63 3.95 -6.22
CA LEU A 181 -1.57 4.18 -4.77
C LEU A 181 -2.71 3.50 -4.02
N CYS A 182 -3.94 3.55 -4.54
CA CYS A 182 -5.09 2.88 -3.93
C CYS A 182 -4.90 1.36 -3.90
N GLU A 183 -4.44 0.76 -5.00
CA GLU A 183 -4.13 -0.67 -5.08
C GLU A 183 -3.00 -1.06 -4.11
N LEU A 184 -1.96 -0.24 -3.98
CA LEU A 184 -0.89 -0.47 -3.00
C LEU A 184 -1.44 -0.44 -1.56
N ILE A 185 -2.27 0.56 -1.22
CA ILE A 185 -2.88 0.66 0.10
C ILE A 185 -3.74 -0.57 0.39
N GLN A 186 -4.57 -1.00 -0.56
CA GLN A 186 -5.39 -2.21 -0.43
C GLN A 186 -4.50 -3.44 -0.16
N ARG A 187 -3.44 -3.65 -0.94
CA ARG A 187 -2.50 -4.77 -0.75
C ARG A 187 -1.80 -4.76 0.61
N LEU A 188 -1.45 -3.56 1.11
CA LEU A 188 -0.77 -3.42 2.41
C LEU A 188 -1.74 -3.50 3.61
N VAL A 189 -3.01 -3.22 3.41
CA VAL A 189 -4.03 -3.28 4.47
C VAL A 189 -4.60 -4.68 4.60
N VAL A 190 -4.84 -5.35 3.47
CA VAL A 190 -5.30 -6.74 3.40
C VAL A 190 -4.12 -7.60 3.02
N ASP A 191 -3.49 -8.22 4.01
CA ASP A 191 -2.41 -9.16 3.78
C ASP A 191 -3.00 -10.47 3.25
N HIS A 192 -2.90 -10.70 1.96
CA HIS A 192 -3.26 -11.98 1.37
C HIS A 192 -2.18 -13.01 1.74
N LEU A 193 -2.55 -13.96 2.53
CA LEU A 193 -1.79 -15.19 2.71
C LEU A 193 -1.94 -16.08 1.47
#